data_0af65b925020db306a790c42ba4305f7
#
_entry.id   0af65b925020db306a790c42ba4305f7
#
_cell.length_a   1.000
_cell.length_b   1.000
_cell.length_c   1.000
_cell.angle_alpha   90.00
_cell.angle_beta   90.00
_cell.angle_gamma   90.00
#
_symmetry.space_group_name_H-M   'P 1'
#
loop_
_entity.id
_entity.type
_entity.pdbx_description
1 polymer ?
#
loop_
_entity_poly.entity_id
_entity_poly.type
_entity_poly.pdbx_seq_one_letter_code
_entity_poly.pdbx_strand_id
1 'polypeptide(L)'
;IAGLLFGFSIYMGMLGQTENGEKINVKNLAVSAVKTPAFIASVLGIIAGLTGVIKLLLASPAGGIYTSVESILTTALTAIILIVVGFSMELTPELFGPCVRTIVMRIVLQAVMIVCVLLAVHSFIGSNKLLDLAVITYMSAPATFSMQTFLKREDGSAYVSTTNSLYCIVSVVVYMILAFFTY
;
A
#
# COMPACT_ATOMS: atom_id res chain seq x y z
N ILE A 1 -0.71 -3.95 11.35
CA ILE A 1 -1.27 -2.99 10.37
C ILE A 1 -1.27 -1.58 10.96
N ALA A 2 -1.92 -1.30 12.11
CA ALA A 2 -1.97 0.04 12.70
C ALA A 2 -0.57 0.64 12.95
N GLY A 3 0.38 -0.14 13.43
CA GLY A 3 1.77 0.29 13.62
C GLY A 3 2.48 0.65 12.33
N LEU A 4 2.22 -0.08 11.24
CA LEU A 4 2.75 0.22 9.91
C LEU A 4 2.15 1.51 9.35
N LEU A 5 0.84 1.72 9.51
CA LEU A 5 0.17 2.96 9.10
C LEU A 5 0.70 4.16 9.89
N PHE A 6 0.91 4.00 11.19
CA PHE A 6 1.48 5.03 12.04
C PHE A 6 2.91 5.39 11.63
N GLY A 7 3.78 4.40 11.48
CA GLY A 7 5.17 4.59 11.04
C GLY A 7 5.24 5.20 9.64
N PHE A 8 4.40 4.75 8.71
CA PHE A 8 4.32 5.31 7.37
C PHE A 8 3.88 6.77 7.38
N SER A 9 2.86 7.12 8.17
CA SER A 9 2.39 8.51 8.28
C SER A 9 3.46 9.45 8.85
N ILE A 10 4.22 8.98 9.85
CA ILE A 10 5.35 9.74 10.41
C ILE A 10 6.45 9.92 9.35
N TYR A 11 6.83 8.84 8.66
CA TYR A 11 7.87 8.87 7.64
C TYR A 11 7.53 9.85 6.50
N MET A 12 6.30 9.78 5.98
CA MET A 12 5.82 10.69 4.94
C MET A 12 5.75 12.15 5.43
N GLY A 13 5.35 12.36 6.68
CA GLY A 13 5.39 13.67 7.29
C GLY A 13 6.79 14.24 7.44
N MET A 14 7.78 13.41 7.79
CA MET A 14 9.19 13.80 7.83
C MET A 14 9.71 14.20 6.45
N LEU A 15 9.40 13.42 5.42
CA LEU A 15 9.78 13.75 4.05
C LEU A 15 9.20 15.10 3.61
N GLY A 16 7.91 15.34 3.89
CA GLY A 16 7.27 16.62 3.55
C GLY A 16 7.88 17.82 4.29
N GLN A 17 8.28 17.67 5.55
CA GLN A 17 8.97 18.74 6.29
C GLN A 17 10.38 19.00 5.76
N THR A 18 11.11 17.93 5.44
CA THR A 18 12.47 18.05 4.87
C THR A 18 12.44 18.76 3.50
N GLU A 19 11.46 18.43 2.68
CA GLU A 19 11.29 19.03 1.36
C GLU A 19 10.96 20.53 1.42
N ASN A 20 10.21 20.95 2.45
CA ASN A 20 9.88 22.35 2.69
C ASN A 20 10.98 23.11 3.45
N GLY A 21 12.09 22.50 3.83
CA GLY A 21 13.16 23.12 4.62
C GLY A 21 12.77 23.41 6.07
N GLU A 22 11.68 22.83 6.57
CA GLU A 22 11.22 22.98 7.95
C GLU A 22 11.99 22.05 8.89
N LYS A 23 12.16 22.49 10.15
CA LYS A 23 12.76 21.62 11.17
C LYS A 23 11.82 20.46 11.49
N ILE A 24 12.35 19.24 11.42
CA ILE A 24 11.61 18.02 11.72
C ILE A 24 11.14 18.04 13.19
N ASN A 25 9.83 18.09 13.39
CA ASN A 25 9.22 18.01 14.71
C ASN A 25 8.45 16.68 14.83
N VAL A 26 9.16 15.66 15.30
CA VAL A 26 8.62 14.27 15.43
C VAL A 26 7.37 14.23 16.30
N LYS A 27 7.28 15.05 17.36
CA LYS A 27 6.12 15.09 18.25
C LYS A 27 4.85 15.56 17.50
N ASN A 28 4.97 16.62 16.71
CA ASN A 28 3.85 17.12 15.92
C ASN A 28 3.45 16.13 14.82
N LEU A 29 4.42 15.48 14.21
CA LEU A 29 4.18 14.44 13.21
C LEU A 29 3.46 13.23 13.80
N ALA A 30 3.86 12.76 14.98
CA ALA A 30 3.20 11.67 15.67
C ALA A 30 1.75 12.02 16.03
N VAL A 31 1.51 13.23 16.53
CA VAL A 31 0.14 13.70 16.82
C VAL A 31 -0.70 13.80 15.54
N SER A 32 -0.13 14.28 14.45
CA SER A 32 -0.81 14.34 13.16
C SER A 32 -1.11 12.95 12.60
N ALA A 33 -0.18 12.01 12.72
CA ALA A 33 -0.37 10.62 12.29
C ALA A 33 -1.52 9.93 13.06
N VAL A 34 -1.61 10.12 14.38
CA VAL A 34 -2.71 9.59 15.19
C VAL A 34 -4.06 10.20 14.79
N LYS A 35 -4.10 11.45 14.36
CA LYS A 35 -5.30 12.13 13.91
C LYS A 35 -5.73 11.78 12.49
N THR A 36 -4.93 11.01 11.73
CA THR A 36 -5.34 10.59 10.40
C THR A 36 -6.56 9.68 10.46
N PRO A 37 -7.59 9.90 9.61
CA PRO A 37 -8.79 9.07 9.60
C PRO A 37 -8.49 7.57 9.40
N ALA A 38 -7.48 7.26 8.57
CA ALA A 38 -7.06 5.88 8.32
C ALA A 38 -6.50 5.19 9.57
N PHE A 39 -5.73 5.91 10.40
CA PHE A 39 -5.22 5.36 11.66
C PHE A 39 -6.34 5.14 12.66
N ILE A 40 -7.22 6.12 12.85
CA ILE A 40 -8.37 6.03 13.76
C ILE A 40 -9.28 4.86 13.36
N ALA A 41 -9.62 4.74 12.07
CA ALA A 41 -10.43 3.64 11.55
C ALA A 41 -9.78 2.28 11.78
N SER A 42 -8.45 2.16 11.58
CA SER A 42 -7.72 0.92 11.81
C SER A 42 -7.73 0.51 13.29
N VAL A 43 -7.52 1.45 14.21
CA VAL A 43 -7.57 1.20 15.66
C VAL A 43 -8.98 0.78 16.09
N LEU A 44 -10.01 1.50 15.64
CA LEU A 44 -11.40 1.16 15.92
C LEU A 44 -11.77 -0.22 15.36
N GLY A 45 -11.31 -0.56 14.15
CA GLY A 45 -11.52 -1.86 13.53
C GLY A 45 -10.88 -3.00 14.33
N ILE A 46 -9.65 -2.79 14.85
CA ILE A 46 -8.97 -3.76 15.71
C ILE A 46 -9.75 -3.95 17.02
N ILE A 47 -10.15 -2.87 17.68
CA ILE A 47 -10.92 -2.93 18.93
C ILE A 47 -12.24 -3.66 18.69
N ALA A 48 -12.98 -3.32 17.64
CA ALA A 48 -14.25 -3.96 17.30
C ALA A 48 -14.07 -5.45 16.95
N GLY A 49 -12.95 -5.82 16.32
CA GLY A 49 -12.60 -7.22 16.05
C GLY A 49 -12.30 -8.00 17.32
N LEU A 50 -11.49 -7.46 18.22
CA LEU A 50 -11.11 -8.09 19.50
C LEU A 50 -12.29 -8.22 20.47
N THR A 51 -13.17 -7.23 20.53
CA THR A 51 -14.36 -7.23 21.38
C THR A 51 -15.48 -8.14 20.85
N GLY A 52 -15.34 -8.66 19.62
CA GLY A 52 -16.36 -9.49 18.99
C GLY A 52 -17.62 -8.76 18.53
N VAL A 53 -17.66 -7.44 18.62
CA VAL A 53 -18.79 -6.59 18.17
C VAL A 53 -19.11 -6.84 16.70
N ILE A 54 -18.09 -7.03 15.86
CA ILE A 54 -18.31 -7.33 14.44
C ILE A 54 -18.99 -8.68 14.26
N LYS A 55 -18.62 -9.71 15.02
CA LYS A 55 -19.29 -11.02 14.98
C LYS A 55 -20.75 -10.93 15.40
N LEU A 56 -21.02 -10.15 16.45
CA LEU A 56 -22.37 -9.90 16.93
C LEU A 56 -23.21 -9.17 15.88
N LEU A 57 -22.63 -8.16 15.23
CA LEU A 57 -23.28 -7.41 14.17
C LEU A 57 -23.60 -8.30 12.96
N LEU A 58 -22.66 -9.13 12.53
CA LEU A 58 -22.84 -10.06 11.41
C LEU A 58 -23.88 -11.15 11.70
N ALA A 59 -24.00 -11.57 12.95
CA ALA A 59 -25.00 -12.54 13.39
C ALA A 59 -26.41 -11.92 13.57
N SER A 60 -26.50 -10.58 13.58
CA SER A 60 -27.77 -9.86 13.72
C SER A 60 -28.49 -9.70 12.37
N PRO A 61 -29.79 -9.40 12.35
CA PRO A 61 -30.53 -9.06 11.12
C PRO A 61 -29.91 -7.90 10.33
N ALA A 62 -29.11 -7.05 10.97
CA ALA A 62 -28.38 -5.94 10.34
C ALA A 62 -27.09 -6.40 9.62
N GLY A 63 -26.64 -7.65 9.81
CA GLY A 63 -25.43 -8.18 9.18
C GLY A 63 -25.45 -8.12 7.66
N GLY A 64 -26.60 -8.43 7.04
CA GLY A 64 -26.76 -8.35 5.60
C GLY A 64 -26.66 -6.91 5.05
N ILE A 65 -27.18 -5.95 5.80
CA ILE A 65 -27.08 -4.52 5.45
C ILE A 65 -25.61 -4.08 5.56
N TYR A 66 -24.93 -4.44 6.63
CA TYR A 66 -23.52 -4.12 6.85
C TYR A 66 -22.64 -4.63 5.70
N THR A 67 -22.74 -5.91 5.35
CA THR A 67 -21.93 -6.50 4.27
C THR A 67 -22.24 -5.90 2.90
N SER A 68 -23.50 -5.55 2.62
CA SER A 68 -23.89 -4.90 1.37
C SER A 68 -23.30 -3.49 1.29
N VAL A 69 -23.39 -2.70 2.35
CA VAL A 69 -22.80 -1.35 2.41
C VAL A 69 -21.28 -1.40 2.30
N GLU A 70 -20.62 -2.31 3.01
CA GLU A 70 -19.18 -2.52 2.92
C GLU A 70 -18.74 -2.86 1.49
N SER A 71 -19.42 -3.80 0.84
CA SER A 71 -19.13 -4.20 -0.54
C SER A 71 -19.29 -3.03 -1.52
N ILE A 72 -20.37 -2.26 -1.43
CA ILE A 72 -20.61 -1.10 -2.28
C ILE A 72 -19.51 -0.04 -2.08
N LEU A 73 -19.20 0.29 -0.82
CA LEU A 73 -18.18 1.29 -0.50
C LEU A 73 -16.78 0.85 -0.97
N THR A 74 -16.42 -0.41 -0.77
CA THR A 74 -15.12 -0.95 -1.18
C THR A 74 -14.98 -0.94 -2.70
N THR A 75 -16.03 -1.34 -3.42
CA THR A 75 -16.04 -1.33 -4.89
C THR A 75 -15.96 0.10 -5.45
N ALA A 76 -16.75 1.03 -4.89
CA ALA A 76 -16.73 2.42 -5.28
C ALA A 76 -15.35 3.08 -5.01
N LEU A 77 -14.76 2.81 -3.85
CA LEU A 77 -13.44 3.31 -3.49
C LEU A 77 -12.36 2.86 -4.49
N THR A 78 -12.38 1.59 -4.88
CA THR A 78 -11.44 1.05 -5.87
C THR A 78 -11.57 1.77 -7.22
N ALA A 79 -12.79 1.98 -7.68
CA ALA A 79 -13.04 2.71 -8.93
C ALA A 79 -12.54 4.17 -8.85
N ILE A 80 -12.83 4.86 -7.74
CA ILE A 80 -12.37 6.24 -7.51
C ILE A 80 -10.85 6.31 -7.50
N ILE A 81 -10.17 5.39 -6.81
CA ILE A 81 -8.70 5.33 -6.79
C ILE A 81 -8.13 5.18 -8.20
N LEU A 82 -8.69 4.27 -9.01
CA LEU A 82 -8.24 4.07 -10.39
C LEU A 82 -8.43 5.32 -11.25
N ILE A 83 -9.56 6.02 -11.10
CA ILE A 83 -9.82 7.28 -11.81
C ILE A 83 -8.81 8.36 -11.40
N VAL A 84 -8.60 8.55 -10.10
CA VAL A 84 -7.65 9.55 -9.58
C VAL A 84 -6.23 9.27 -10.04
N VAL A 85 -5.81 7.99 -9.99
CA VAL A 85 -4.48 7.57 -10.46
C VAL A 85 -4.34 7.81 -11.96
N GLY A 86 -5.34 7.42 -12.75
CA GLY A 86 -5.33 7.64 -14.20
C GLY A 86 -5.28 9.13 -14.56
N PHE A 87 -6.04 9.96 -13.85
CA PHE A 87 -6.03 11.41 -14.04
C PHE A 87 -4.70 12.09 -13.64
N SER A 88 -4.06 11.59 -12.59
CA SER A 88 -2.77 12.13 -12.10
C SER A 88 -1.56 11.60 -12.89
N MET A 89 -1.76 10.71 -13.86
CA MET A 89 -0.68 10.12 -14.62
C MET A 89 -0.28 11.04 -15.78
N GLU A 90 0.97 11.49 -15.78
CA GLU A 90 1.56 12.30 -16.85
C GLU A 90 2.67 11.52 -17.55
N LEU A 91 2.46 11.19 -18.82
CA LEU A 91 3.45 10.51 -19.67
C LEU A 91 4.25 11.53 -20.46
N THR A 92 5.12 12.29 -19.78
CA THR A 92 6.05 13.19 -20.44
C THR A 92 7.39 12.49 -20.68
N PRO A 93 8.08 12.77 -21.80
CA PRO A 93 9.40 12.19 -22.07
C PRO A 93 10.43 12.49 -20.97
N GLU A 94 10.28 13.62 -20.28
CA GLU A 94 11.15 14.04 -19.19
C GLU A 94 11.01 13.17 -17.94
N LEU A 95 9.78 12.73 -17.64
CA LEU A 95 9.49 11.87 -16.48
C LEU A 95 9.77 10.39 -16.76
N PHE A 96 9.73 9.97 -18.02
CA PHE A 96 9.85 8.56 -18.38
C PHE A 96 11.19 7.95 -17.95
N GLY A 97 12.30 8.63 -18.21
CA GLY A 97 13.64 8.17 -17.83
C GLY A 97 13.80 7.95 -16.32
N PRO A 98 13.54 8.95 -15.48
CA PRO A 98 13.53 8.80 -14.02
C PRO A 98 12.58 7.70 -13.52
N CYS A 99 11.37 7.58 -14.07
CA CYS A 99 10.41 6.56 -13.68
C CYS A 99 10.94 5.14 -13.95
N VAL A 100 11.47 4.90 -15.15
CA VAL A 100 12.06 3.58 -15.51
C VAL A 100 13.23 3.24 -14.60
N ARG A 101 14.12 4.19 -14.32
CA ARG A 101 15.25 3.98 -13.39
C ARG A 101 14.77 3.57 -12.00
N THR A 102 13.73 4.24 -11.50
CA THR A 102 13.15 3.92 -10.19
C THR A 102 12.50 2.54 -10.19
N ILE A 103 11.80 2.17 -11.26
CA ILE A 103 11.20 0.84 -11.42
C ILE A 103 12.27 -0.24 -11.40
N VAL A 104 13.35 -0.08 -12.17
CA VAL A 104 14.45 -1.05 -12.20
C VAL A 104 15.09 -1.20 -10.82
N MET A 105 15.41 -0.07 -10.15
CA MET A 105 15.97 -0.09 -8.80
C MET A 105 15.01 -0.78 -7.81
N ARG A 106 13.72 -0.54 -7.92
CA ARG A 106 12.70 -1.17 -7.10
C ARG A 106 12.63 -2.68 -7.34
N ILE A 107 12.67 -3.15 -8.59
CA ILE A 107 12.66 -4.58 -8.92
C ILE A 107 13.87 -5.27 -8.28
N VAL A 108 15.07 -4.70 -8.41
CA VAL A 108 16.28 -5.26 -7.81
C VAL A 108 16.16 -5.32 -6.28
N LEU A 109 15.72 -4.23 -5.65
CA LEU A 109 15.54 -4.18 -4.20
C LEU A 109 14.50 -5.18 -3.72
N GLN A 110 13.38 -5.31 -4.42
CA GLN A 110 12.33 -6.28 -4.09
C GLN A 110 12.82 -7.72 -4.27
N ALA A 111 13.58 -8.02 -5.32
CA ALA A 111 14.15 -9.35 -5.50
C ALA A 111 15.06 -9.73 -4.30
N VAL A 112 15.93 -8.83 -3.86
CA VAL A 112 16.76 -9.02 -2.66
C VAL A 112 15.90 -9.23 -1.42
N MET A 113 14.88 -8.39 -1.22
CA MET A 113 13.98 -8.50 -0.07
C MET A 113 13.18 -9.80 -0.07
N ILE A 114 12.70 -10.25 -1.24
CA ILE A 114 12.01 -11.55 -1.37
C ILE A 114 12.92 -12.69 -0.92
N VAL A 115 14.16 -12.71 -1.40
CA VAL A 115 15.15 -13.75 -1.00
C VAL A 115 15.39 -13.71 0.51
N CYS A 116 15.62 -12.53 1.09
CA CYS A 116 15.84 -12.39 2.52
C CYS A 116 14.63 -12.88 3.34
N VAL A 117 13.42 -12.50 2.93
CA VAL A 117 12.19 -12.92 3.63
C VAL A 117 11.95 -14.42 3.49
N LEU A 118 12.16 -15.01 2.32
CA LEU A 118 12.02 -16.45 2.13
C LEU A 118 13.04 -17.23 2.97
N LEU A 119 14.29 -16.79 3.03
CA LEU A 119 15.31 -17.41 3.89
C LEU A 119 14.90 -17.35 5.37
N ALA A 120 14.38 -16.20 5.83
CA ALA A 120 13.90 -16.05 7.19
C ALA A 120 12.68 -16.96 7.46
N VAL A 121 11.70 -16.98 6.56
CA VAL A 121 10.51 -17.83 6.69
C VAL A 121 10.88 -19.32 6.71
N HIS A 122 11.77 -19.76 5.82
CA HIS A 122 12.24 -21.14 5.81
C HIS A 122 12.99 -21.53 7.08
N SER A 123 13.72 -20.60 7.68
CA SER A 123 14.43 -20.83 8.95
C SER A 123 13.47 -21.02 10.14
N PHE A 124 12.33 -20.32 10.18
CA PHE A 124 11.38 -20.36 11.30
C PHE A 124 10.23 -21.33 11.12
N ILE A 125 9.71 -21.50 9.92
CA ILE A 125 8.45 -22.22 9.65
C ILE A 125 8.70 -23.46 8.80
N GLY A 126 9.85 -23.52 8.08
CA GLY A 126 10.12 -24.55 7.10
C GLY A 126 9.63 -24.18 5.69
N SER A 127 9.98 -25.01 4.72
CA SER A 127 9.62 -24.80 3.31
C SER A 127 8.16 -25.18 3.05
N ASN A 128 7.36 -24.24 2.58
CA ASN A 128 5.99 -24.47 2.14
C ASN A 128 5.73 -23.71 0.84
N LYS A 129 5.48 -24.45 -0.25
CA LYS A 129 5.29 -23.89 -1.59
C LYS A 129 4.18 -22.82 -1.65
N LEU A 130 3.07 -23.01 -0.92
CA LEU A 130 1.98 -22.03 -0.88
C LEU A 130 2.39 -20.74 -0.18
N LEU A 131 3.16 -20.87 0.91
CA LEU A 131 3.67 -19.71 1.65
C LEU A 131 4.69 -18.93 0.83
N ASP A 132 5.58 -19.62 0.12
CA ASP A 132 6.56 -19.01 -0.75
C ASP A 132 5.89 -18.21 -1.88
N LEU A 133 4.88 -18.80 -2.52
CA LEU A 133 4.08 -18.12 -3.54
C LEU A 133 3.36 -16.89 -2.98
N ALA A 134 2.77 -17.01 -1.79
CA ALA A 134 2.10 -15.90 -1.14
C ALA A 134 3.07 -14.75 -0.84
N VAL A 135 4.27 -15.05 -0.35
CA VAL A 135 5.32 -14.04 -0.08
C VAL A 135 5.75 -13.35 -1.38
N ILE A 136 6.04 -14.12 -2.43
CA ILE A 136 6.46 -13.56 -3.73
C ILE A 136 5.36 -12.68 -4.31
N THR A 137 4.11 -13.15 -4.32
CA THR A 137 2.95 -12.41 -4.84
C THR A 137 2.75 -11.10 -4.07
N TYR A 138 2.77 -11.16 -2.73
CA TYR A 138 2.57 -9.98 -1.89
C TYR A 138 3.69 -8.95 -2.07
N MET A 139 4.93 -9.40 -2.11
CA MET A 139 6.08 -8.51 -2.25
C MET A 139 6.23 -7.93 -3.67
N SER A 140 5.70 -8.60 -4.71
CA SER A 140 5.69 -8.09 -6.08
C SER A 140 4.56 -7.08 -6.34
N ALA A 141 3.69 -6.83 -5.36
CA ALA A 141 2.61 -5.87 -5.49
C ALA A 141 3.13 -4.42 -5.69
N PRO A 142 2.39 -3.58 -6.44
CA PRO A 142 2.72 -2.16 -6.56
C PRO A 142 2.60 -1.46 -5.20
N ALA A 143 3.27 -0.30 -5.07
CA ALA A 143 3.13 0.53 -3.88
C ALA A 143 1.70 1.03 -3.73
N THR A 144 1.32 1.35 -2.49
CA THR A 144 -0.02 1.88 -2.23
C THR A 144 -0.20 3.24 -2.89
N PHE A 145 -1.33 3.44 -3.55
CA PHE A 145 -1.70 4.72 -4.16
C PHE A 145 -1.97 5.82 -3.13
N SER A 146 -2.17 5.47 -1.86
CA SER A 146 -2.30 6.44 -0.78
C SER A 146 -1.04 7.29 -0.55
N MET A 147 0.11 6.90 -1.11
CA MET A 147 1.32 7.70 -1.06
C MET A 147 1.14 9.10 -1.68
N GLN A 148 0.34 9.22 -2.73
CA GLN A 148 0.05 10.49 -3.40
C GLN A 148 -0.65 11.51 -2.49
N THR A 149 -1.50 11.04 -1.57
CA THR A 149 -2.24 11.92 -0.66
C THR A 149 -1.36 12.69 0.33
N PHE A 150 -0.12 12.24 0.52
CA PHE A 150 0.85 12.89 1.40
C PHE A 150 1.80 13.84 0.67
N LEU A 151 1.84 13.79 -0.67
CA LEU A 151 2.67 14.67 -1.48
C LEU A 151 1.95 16.01 -1.71
N LYS A 152 2.58 17.10 -1.30
CA LYS A 152 2.02 18.46 -1.43
C LYS A 152 2.36 19.12 -2.77
N ARG A 153 3.36 18.63 -3.48
CA ARG A 153 3.82 19.17 -4.77
C ARG A 153 3.18 18.40 -5.92
N GLU A 154 2.66 19.12 -6.89
CA GLU A 154 2.03 18.56 -8.10
C GLU A 154 3.02 17.70 -8.89
N ASP A 155 4.26 18.18 -9.09
CA ASP A 155 5.31 17.46 -9.80
C ASP A 155 5.65 16.11 -9.14
N GLY A 156 5.72 16.07 -7.80
CA GLY A 156 5.95 14.85 -7.05
C GLY A 156 4.79 13.86 -7.17
N SER A 157 3.56 14.37 -7.20
CA SER A 157 2.36 13.54 -7.36
C SER A 157 2.32 12.89 -8.74
N ALA A 158 2.59 13.64 -9.82
CA ALA A 158 2.66 13.11 -11.18
C ALA A 158 3.73 12.02 -11.32
N TYR A 159 4.94 12.25 -10.80
CA TYR A 159 6.03 11.28 -10.82
C TYR A 159 5.67 9.97 -10.09
N VAL A 160 5.13 10.06 -8.88
CA VAL A 160 4.75 8.88 -8.07
C VAL A 160 3.59 8.13 -8.73
N SER A 161 2.59 8.86 -9.25
CA SER A 161 1.45 8.27 -9.96
C SER A 161 1.91 7.49 -11.19
N THR A 162 2.70 8.14 -12.04
CA THR A 162 3.23 7.54 -13.27
C THR A 162 4.12 6.34 -12.98
N THR A 163 5.04 6.45 -12.01
CA THR A 163 5.93 5.34 -11.62
C THR A 163 5.12 4.16 -11.10
N ASN A 164 4.11 4.40 -10.25
CA ASN A 164 3.31 3.34 -9.66
C ASN A 164 2.38 2.67 -10.69
N SER A 165 1.81 3.45 -11.62
CA SER A 165 1.00 2.93 -12.73
C SER A 165 1.81 2.05 -13.69
N LEU A 166 3.01 2.49 -14.07
CA LEU A 166 3.92 1.69 -14.88
C LEU A 166 4.35 0.42 -14.13
N TYR A 167 4.58 0.51 -12.82
CA TYR A 167 4.91 -0.65 -12.02
C TYR A 167 3.76 -1.66 -11.90
N CYS A 168 2.49 -1.24 -11.99
CA CYS A 168 1.35 -2.16 -12.08
C CYS A 168 1.46 -3.10 -13.27
N ILE A 169 1.93 -2.59 -14.42
CA ILE A 169 2.13 -3.43 -15.62
C ILE A 169 3.19 -4.50 -15.33
N VAL A 170 4.29 -4.12 -14.68
CA VAL A 170 5.34 -5.05 -14.25
C VAL A 170 4.79 -6.11 -13.31
N SER A 171 3.99 -5.71 -12.33
CA SER A 171 3.36 -6.64 -11.36
C SER A 171 2.44 -7.64 -12.05
N VAL A 172 1.64 -7.20 -13.03
CA VAL A 172 0.77 -8.09 -13.82
C VAL A 172 1.60 -9.13 -14.58
N VAL A 173 2.71 -8.72 -15.20
CA VAL A 173 3.62 -9.65 -15.89
C VAL A 173 4.20 -10.67 -14.91
N VAL A 174 4.67 -10.23 -13.74
CA VAL A 174 5.18 -11.13 -12.69
C VAL A 174 4.10 -12.12 -12.25
N TYR A 175 2.86 -11.67 -12.06
CA TYR A 175 1.76 -12.56 -11.66
C TYR A 175 1.41 -13.57 -12.75
N MET A 176 1.44 -13.19 -14.03
CA MET A 176 1.25 -14.13 -15.14
C MET A 176 2.35 -15.20 -15.17
N ILE A 177 3.61 -14.80 -14.95
CA ILE A 177 4.74 -15.74 -14.87
C ILE A 177 4.53 -16.70 -13.68
N LEU A 178 4.21 -16.18 -12.49
CA LEU A 178 3.96 -17.01 -11.30
C LEU A 178 2.81 -17.99 -11.54
N ALA A 179 1.72 -17.54 -12.14
CA ALA A 179 0.59 -18.41 -12.49
C ALA A 179 1.01 -19.54 -13.43
N PHE A 180 1.82 -19.24 -14.44
CA PHE A 180 2.31 -20.25 -15.40
C PHE A 180 3.18 -21.32 -14.74
N PHE A 181 4.01 -20.94 -13.76
CA PHE A 181 4.86 -21.90 -13.02
C PHE A 181 4.13 -22.65 -11.89
N THR A 182 2.91 -22.25 -11.56
CA THR A 182 2.13 -22.84 -10.47
C THR A 182 1.14 -23.90 -10.98
N TYR A 183 0.73 -23.77 -12.22
CA TYR A 183 -0.07 -24.76 -12.95
C TYR A 183 0.82 -25.78 -13.67
#